data_3fb516c3c091d4f23069b666b7cbb14d
#
_entry.id   3fb516c3c091d4f23069b666b7cbb14d
#
_cell.length_a   1.000
_cell.length_b   1.000
_cell.length_c   1.000
_cell.angle_alpha   90.00
_cell.angle_beta   90.00
_cell.angle_gamma   90.00
#
_symmetry.space_group_name_H-M   'P 1'
#
loop_
_entity.id
_entity.type
_entity.pdbx_description
1 polymer ?
#
loop_
_entity_poly.entity_id
_entity_poly.type
_entity_poly.pdbx_seq_one_letter_code
_entity_poly.pdbx_strand_id
1 'polypeptide(L)'
;MKRVCIDTHALVWHLSKPRRLGKAAARLLRDADRGRVSVLVPAIVGIELALLRGAGRKTVGVPQLEALIAAQPAFAVLPLDLVQTKEFALLETLHDPFDRMIVAAARVAGTPLITADMGIRESALVEVVWD
;
A
#
# COMPACT_ATOMS: atom_id res chain seq x y z
N MET A 1 12.19 14.62 0.92
CA MET A 1 10.90 14.24 1.51
C MET A 1 10.82 12.72 1.62
N LYS A 2 10.39 12.24 2.75
CA LYS A 2 10.23 10.79 2.97
C LYS A 2 9.09 10.25 2.11
N ARG A 3 9.28 9.07 1.53
CA ARG A 3 8.27 8.37 0.75
C ARG A 3 8.01 7.00 1.35
N VAL A 4 6.80 6.51 1.23
CA VAL A 4 6.38 5.20 1.72
C VAL A 4 5.32 4.63 0.80
N CYS A 5 5.34 3.31 0.58
CA CYS A 5 4.22 2.60 -0.07
C CYS A 5 3.22 2.13 0.97
N ILE A 6 2.00 1.88 0.55
CA ILE A 6 0.93 1.38 1.42
C ILE A 6 0.26 0.17 0.77
N ASP A 7 -0.08 -0.84 1.57
CA ASP A 7 -0.81 -2.00 1.07
C ASP A 7 -2.33 -1.78 1.15
N THR A 8 -3.08 -2.74 0.63
CA THR A 8 -4.53 -2.62 0.48
C THR A 8 -5.24 -2.49 1.82
N HIS A 9 -4.96 -3.35 2.79
CA HIS A 9 -5.67 -3.33 4.07
C HIS A 9 -5.32 -2.08 4.88
N ALA A 10 -4.07 -1.67 4.87
CA ALA A 10 -3.66 -0.44 5.56
C ALA A 10 -4.37 0.78 4.96
N LEU A 11 -4.49 0.85 3.64
CA LEU A 11 -5.23 1.92 2.98
C LEU A 11 -6.71 1.91 3.36
N VAL A 12 -7.35 0.74 3.34
CA VAL A 12 -8.74 0.59 3.75
C VAL A 12 -8.94 1.08 5.19
N TRP A 13 -8.08 0.68 6.10
CA TRP A 13 -8.19 1.09 7.50
C TRP A 13 -7.92 2.59 7.68
N HIS A 14 -6.97 3.13 6.94
CA HIS A 14 -6.73 4.58 6.96
C HIS A 14 -8.00 5.37 6.58
N LEU A 15 -8.73 4.89 5.58
CA LEU A 15 -9.92 5.58 5.06
C LEU A 15 -11.20 5.28 5.85
N SER A 16 -11.28 4.14 6.53
CA SER A 16 -12.53 3.68 7.15
C SER A 16 -12.44 3.33 8.62
N LYS A 17 -11.28 2.87 9.10
CA LYS A 17 -11.10 2.40 10.48
C LYS A 17 -9.70 2.73 10.99
N PRO A 18 -9.34 4.03 11.11
CA PRO A 18 -7.97 4.41 11.46
C PRO A 18 -7.49 3.88 12.80
N ARG A 19 -8.39 3.49 13.70
CA ARG A 19 -8.00 2.88 14.98
C ARG A 19 -7.31 1.53 14.82
N ARG A 20 -7.48 0.88 13.66
CA ARG A 20 -6.81 -0.39 13.36
C ARG A 20 -5.37 -0.24 12.92
N LEU A 21 -4.94 0.97 12.61
CA LEU A 21 -3.56 1.23 12.22
C LEU A 21 -2.62 1.05 13.40
N GLY A 22 -1.47 0.45 13.14
CA GLY A 22 -0.38 0.44 14.12
C GLY A 22 0.14 1.85 14.38
N LYS A 23 0.83 2.06 15.51
CA LYS A 23 1.25 3.40 15.95
C LYS A 23 2.17 4.09 14.95
N ALA A 24 3.16 3.38 14.43
CA ALA A 24 4.10 3.97 13.49
C ALA A 24 3.42 4.26 12.14
N ALA A 25 2.55 3.37 11.68
CA ALA A 25 1.76 3.58 10.47
C ALA A 25 0.86 4.80 10.60
N ALA A 26 0.14 4.92 11.71
CA ALA A 26 -0.73 6.07 11.97
C ALA A 26 0.05 7.38 12.00
N ARG A 27 1.24 7.38 12.60
CA ARG A 27 2.10 8.57 12.65
C ARG A 27 2.53 9.00 11.25
N LEU A 28 2.97 8.05 10.41
CA LEU A 28 3.38 8.33 9.04
C LEU A 28 2.23 8.92 8.21
N LEU A 29 1.03 8.36 8.37
CA LEU A 29 -0.13 8.83 7.64
C LEU A 29 -0.59 10.22 8.11
N ARG A 30 -0.44 10.54 9.40
CA ARG A 30 -0.65 11.92 9.87
C ARG A 30 0.37 12.88 9.28
N ASP A 31 1.62 12.45 9.17
CA ASP A 31 2.66 13.27 8.52
C ASP A 31 2.35 13.48 7.03
N ALA A 32 1.77 12.49 6.37
CA ALA A 32 1.31 12.64 4.99
C ALA A 32 0.19 13.69 4.88
N ASP A 33 -0.76 13.68 5.82
CA ASP A 33 -1.84 14.68 5.87
C ASP A 33 -1.28 16.10 6.02
N ARG A 34 -0.10 16.25 6.62
CA ARG A 34 0.59 17.53 6.80
C ARG A 34 1.58 17.84 5.67
N GLY A 35 1.62 17.02 4.63
CA GLY A 35 2.51 17.22 3.50
C GLY A 35 3.97 16.90 3.75
N ARG A 36 4.31 16.20 4.82
CA ARG A 36 5.70 15.86 5.20
C ARG A 36 6.17 14.52 4.65
N VAL A 37 5.25 13.67 4.24
CA VAL A 37 5.52 12.33 3.73
C VAL A 37 4.69 12.13 2.47
N SER A 38 5.28 11.53 1.43
CA SER A 38 4.55 11.11 0.24
C SER A 38 4.18 9.65 0.37
N VAL A 39 2.92 9.32 0.10
CA VAL A 39 2.41 7.95 0.13
C VAL A 39 2.17 7.48 -1.31
N LEU A 40 2.84 6.41 -1.68
CA LEU A 40 2.66 5.78 -2.98
C LEU A 40 1.68 4.62 -2.85
N VAL A 41 0.61 4.67 -3.64
CA VAL A 41 -0.40 3.61 -3.68
C VAL A 41 -0.13 2.77 -4.93
N PRO A 42 0.39 1.54 -4.80
CA PRO A 42 0.58 0.69 -5.97
C PRO A 42 -0.74 0.49 -6.72
N ALA A 43 -0.71 0.56 -8.04
CA ALA A 43 -1.92 0.44 -8.87
C ALA A 43 -2.67 -0.85 -8.58
N ILE A 44 -1.96 -1.93 -8.21
CA ILE A 44 -2.59 -3.21 -7.86
C ILE A 44 -3.51 -3.12 -6.64
N VAL A 45 -3.28 -2.15 -5.75
CA VAL A 45 -4.18 -1.90 -4.61
C VAL A 45 -5.59 -1.57 -5.11
N GLY A 46 -5.70 -0.71 -6.13
CA GLY A 46 -6.98 -0.39 -6.74
C GLY A 46 -7.66 -1.62 -7.36
N ILE A 47 -6.87 -2.48 -8.01
CA ILE A 47 -7.39 -3.74 -8.58
C ILE A 47 -7.92 -4.65 -7.47
N GLU A 48 -7.16 -4.79 -6.38
CA GLU A 48 -7.60 -5.63 -5.25
C GLU A 48 -8.88 -5.09 -4.61
N LEU A 49 -9.00 -3.79 -4.44
CA LEU A 49 -10.23 -3.15 -3.94
C LEU A 49 -11.42 -3.48 -4.84
N ALA A 50 -11.24 -3.41 -6.15
CA ALA A 50 -12.30 -3.73 -7.11
C ALA A 50 -12.72 -5.20 -7.00
N LEU A 51 -11.74 -6.10 -6.83
CA LEU A 51 -12.01 -7.53 -6.68
C LEU A 51 -12.74 -7.84 -5.38
N LEU A 52 -12.36 -7.19 -4.27
CA LEU A 52 -13.04 -7.36 -2.97
C LEU A 52 -14.49 -6.89 -3.06
N ARG A 53 -14.74 -5.74 -3.67
CA ARG A 53 -16.11 -5.24 -3.87
C ARG A 53 -16.91 -6.17 -4.77
N GLY A 54 -16.32 -6.65 -5.85
CA GLY A 54 -16.95 -7.59 -6.76
C GLY A 54 -17.30 -8.93 -6.10
N ALA A 55 -16.56 -9.31 -5.05
CA ALA A 55 -16.86 -10.49 -4.25
C ALA A 55 -17.90 -10.23 -3.14
N GLY A 56 -18.54 -9.06 -3.13
CA GLY A 56 -19.56 -8.70 -2.16
C GLY A 56 -19.04 -8.19 -0.82
N ARG A 57 -17.73 -7.93 -0.70
CA ARG A 57 -17.15 -7.40 0.54
C ARG A 57 -17.49 -5.92 0.68
N LYS A 58 -17.94 -5.53 1.89
CA LYS A 58 -18.20 -4.11 2.19
C LYS A 58 -16.88 -3.45 2.57
N THR A 59 -16.22 -2.89 1.59
CA THR A 59 -14.94 -2.23 1.76
C THR A 59 -14.91 -0.91 0.97
N VAL A 60 -13.87 -0.11 1.20
CA VAL A 60 -13.52 1.03 0.36
C VAL A 60 -13.33 0.53 -1.07
N GLY A 61 -13.84 1.27 -2.03
CA GLY A 61 -13.72 0.92 -3.45
C GLY A 61 -12.83 1.89 -4.21
N VAL A 62 -12.75 1.67 -5.52
CA VAL A 62 -11.97 2.53 -6.42
C VAL A 62 -12.43 4.00 -6.38
N PRO A 63 -13.75 4.33 -6.31
CA PRO A 63 -14.16 5.73 -6.21
C PRO A 63 -13.59 6.46 -5.00
N GLN A 64 -13.47 5.78 -3.84
CA GLN A 64 -12.88 6.38 -2.64
C GLN A 64 -11.37 6.57 -2.80
N LEU A 65 -10.69 5.65 -3.46
CA LEU A 65 -9.27 5.80 -3.79
C LEU A 65 -9.08 7.01 -4.72
N GLU A 66 -9.88 7.13 -5.75
CA GLU A 66 -9.82 8.26 -6.68
C GLU A 66 -10.04 9.59 -5.95
N ALA A 67 -11.02 9.63 -5.04
CA ALA A 67 -11.28 10.83 -4.25
C ALA A 67 -10.11 11.20 -3.34
N LEU A 68 -9.46 10.21 -2.74
CA LEU A 68 -8.26 10.43 -1.91
C LEU A 68 -7.13 11.05 -2.74
N ILE A 69 -6.83 10.47 -3.88
CA ILE A 69 -5.76 10.97 -4.77
C ILE A 69 -6.05 12.40 -5.23
N ALA A 70 -7.31 12.69 -5.55
CA ALA A 70 -7.72 14.02 -5.99
C ALA A 70 -7.63 15.07 -4.86
N ALA A 71 -7.94 14.67 -3.63
CA ALA A 71 -8.05 15.59 -2.49
C ALA A 71 -6.71 15.83 -1.77
N GLN A 72 -5.80 14.84 -1.77
CA GLN A 72 -4.57 14.91 -0.98
C GLN A 72 -3.34 14.75 -1.86
N PRO A 73 -2.60 15.84 -2.10
CA PRO A 73 -1.41 15.81 -2.96
C PRO A 73 -0.30 14.85 -2.49
N ALA A 74 -0.29 14.51 -1.19
CA ALA A 74 0.71 13.59 -0.65
C ALA A 74 0.51 12.15 -1.16
N PHE A 75 -0.68 11.81 -1.64
CA PHE A 75 -0.99 10.47 -2.14
C PHE A 75 -0.92 10.44 -3.66
N ALA A 76 -0.19 9.48 -4.20
CA ALA A 76 -0.07 9.29 -5.64
C ALA A 76 -0.12 7.81 -5.99
N VAL A 77 -0.69 7.49 -7.13
CA VAL A 77 -0.68 6.11 -7.63
C VAL A 77 0.70 5.80 -8.22
N LEU A 78 1.24 4.64 -7.86
CA LEU A 78 2.45 4.11 -8.46
C LEU A 78 2.04 3.13 -9.56
N PRO A 79 2.27 3.47 -10.85
CA PRO A 79 1.85 2.60 -11.94
C PRO A 79 2.58 1.26 -11.93
N LEU A 80 1.90 0.21 -12.38
CA LEU A 80 2.53 -1.09 -12.60
C LEU A 80 3.21 -1.09 -13.97
N ASP A 81 4.50 -1.40 -13.98
CA ASP A 81 5.31 -1.38 -15.20
C ASP A 81 6.18 -2.64 -15.32
N LEU A 82 6.99 -2.69 -16.37
CA LEU A 82 7.87 -3.83 -16.62
C LEU A 82 8.96 -3.97 -15.55
N VAL A 83 9.46 -2.86 -15.01
CA VAL A 83 10.47 -2.88 -13.93
C VAL A 83 9.91 -3.60 -12.71
N GLN A 84 8.68 -3.28 -12.30
CA GLN A 84 8.01 -3.97 -11.21
C GLN A 84 7.73 -5.43 -11.54
N THR A 85 7.40 -5.75 -12.77
CA THR A 85 7.18 -7.13 -13.21
C THR A 85 8.44 -7.96 -13.06
N LYS A 86 9.59 -7.41 -13.43
CA LYS A 86 10.88 -8.08 -13.27
C LYS A 86 11.20 -8.32 -11.80
N GLU A 87 10.95 -7.36 -10.94
CA GLU A 87 11.14 -7.51 -9.49
C GLU A 87 10.20 -8.56 -8.92
N PHE A 88 8.93 -8.56 -9.34
CA PHE A 88 7.94 -9.57 -8.97
C PHE A 88 8.47 -10.99 -9.26
N ALA A 89 9.08 -11.19 -10.42
CA ALA A 89 9.58 -12.50 -10.81
C ALA A 89 10.65 -13.03 -9.84
N LEU A 90 11.38 -12.15 -9.17
CA LEU A 90 12.43 -12.53 -8.21
C LEU A 90 11.90 -12.90 -6.83
N LEU A 91 10.66 -12.54 -6.49
CA LEU A 91 10.11 -12.68 -5.14
C LEU A 91 9.32 -13.98 -4.97
N GLU A 92 9.90 -15.11 -5.40
CA GLU A 92 9.22 -16.40 -5.46
C GLU A 92 8.77 -16.94 -4.10
N THR A 93 9.36 -16.46 -3.00
CA THR A 93 8.99 -16.91 -1.66
C THR A 93 7.68 -16.31 -1.16
N LEU A 94 7.20 -15.24 -1.80
CA LEU A 94 5.88 -14.68 -1.52
C LEU A 94 4.85 -15.35 -2.44
N HIS A 95 3.91 -16.09 -1.84
CA HIS A 95 2.96 -16.90 -2.62
C HIS A 95 1.70 -16.14 -3.01
N ASP A 96 1.20 -15.24 -2.17
CA ASP A 96 0.04 -14.42 -2.53
C ASP A 96 0.44 -13.43 -3.62
N PRO A 97 -0.22 -13.46 -4.79
CA PRO A 97 0.19 -12.60 -5.90
C PRO A 97 0.01 -11.11 -5.62
N PHE A 98 -1.00 -10.72 -4.83
CA PHE A 98 -1.19 -9.31 -4.51
C PHE A 98 -0.10 -8.80 -3.58
N ASP A 99 0.20 -9.53 -2.51
CA ASP A 99 1.30 -9.19 -1.60
C ASP A 99 2.61 -9.10 -2.35
N ARG A 100 2.86 -10.06 -3.24
CA ARG A 100 4.08 -10.11 -4.04
C ARG A 100 4.20 -8.90 -4.97
N MET A 101 3.10 -8.48 -5.60
CA MET A 101 3.08 -7.28 -6.46
C MET A 101 3.30 -6.00 -5.65
N ILE A 102 2.70 -5.91 -4.47
CA ILE A 102 2.84 -4.74 -3.59
C ILE A 102 4.27 -4.62 -3.09
N VAL A 103 4.85 -5.72 -2.65
CA VAL A 103 6.27 -5.74 -2.20
C VAL A 103 7.20 -5.36 -3.35
N ALA A 104 6.95 -5.91 -4.56
CA ALA A 104 7.74 -5.55 -5.74
C ALA A 104 7.68 -4.04 -6.02
N ALA A 105 6.50 -3.44 -5.92
CA ALA A 105 6.32 -2.01 -6.13
C ALA A 105 7.14 -1.18 -5.12
N ALA A 106 7.09 -1.54 -3.84
CA ALA A 106 7.83 -0.84 -2.79
C ALA A 106 9.35 -0.97 -3.00
N ARG A 107 9.81 -2.16 -3.37
CA ARG A 107 11.25 -2.41 -3.63
C ARG A 107 11.75 -1.59 -4.82
N VAL A 108 11.01 -1.56 -5.91
CA VAL A 108 11.39 -0.77 -7.10
C VAL A 108 11.39 0.73 -6.76
N ALA A 109 10.43 1.19 -5.99
CA ALA A 109 10.37 2.59 -5.55
C ALA A 109 11.44 2.94 -4.51
N GLY A 110 12.09 1.94 -3.91
CA GLY A 110 13.09 2.15 -2.87
C GLY A 110 12.49 2.67 -1.56
N THR A 111 11.27 2.25 -1.23
CA THR A 111 10.55 2.76 -0.06
C THR A 111 10.20 1.65 0.92
N PRO A 112 9.99 2.01 2.21
CA PRO A 112 9.31 1.10 3.12
C PRO A 112 7.86 0.87 2.70
N LEU A 113 7.22 -0.12 3.30
CA LEU A 113 5.83 -0.48 3.05
C LEU A 113 5.04 -0.42 4.35
N ILE A 114 3.94 0.32 4.36
CA ILE A 114 2.96 0.29 5.45
C ILE A 114 2.09 -0.95 5.25
N THR A 115 2.23 -1.92 6.15
CA THR A 115 1.45 -3.17 6.13
C THR A 115 1.38 -3.79 7.52
N ALA A 116 0.25 -4.43 7.82
CA ALA A 116 0.07 -5.26 9.01
C ALA A 116 0.42 -6.72 8.75
N ASP A 117 0.69 -7.10 7.51
CA ASP A 117 0.84 -8.50 7.11
C ASP A 117 2.11 -9.10 7.72
N MET A 118 1.93 -10.14 8.54
CA MET A 118 3.05 -10.80 9.22
C MET A 118 3.93 -11.57 8.24
N GLY A 119 3.34 -12.15 7.20
CA GLY A 119 4.10 -12.87 6.18
C GLY A 119 5.06 -11.95 5.42
N ILE A 120 4.59 -10.75 5.08
CA ILE A 120 5.46 -9.74 4.45
C ILE A 120 6.57 -9.31 5.41
N ARG A 121 6.22 -9.02 6.67
CA ARG A 121 7.20 -8.62 7.68
C ARG A 121 8.27 -9.69 7.87
N GLU A 122 7.87 -10.93 8.04
CA GLU A 122 8.78 -12.05 8.27
C GLU A 122 9.64 -12.37 7.05
N SER A 123 9.19 -12.04 5.85
CA SER A 123 9.95 -12.26 4.63
C SER A 123 11.26 -11.47 4.59
N ALA A 124 11.32 -10.34 5.30
CA ALA A 124 12.45 -9.40 5.29
C ALA A 124 12.81 -8.88 3.90
N LEU A 125 11.89 -8.96 2.94
CA LEU A 125 12.11 -8.51 1.57
C LEU A 125 11.92 -7.00 1.40
N VAL A 126 11.25 -6.36 2.34
CA VAL A 126 11.00 -4.92 2.34
C VAL A 126 10.97 -4.43 3.79
N GLU A 127 11.40 -3.19 4.03
CA GLU A 127 11.22 -2.57 5.34
C GLU A 127 9.74 -2.34 5.59
N VAL A 128 9.23 -2.78 6.74
CA VAL A 128 7.82 -2.66 7.10
C VAL A 128 7.65 -1.58 8.17
N VAL A 129 6.63 -0.76 8.00
CA VAL A 129 6.19 0.23 9.00
C VAL A 129 4.81 -0.19 9.48
N TRP A 130 4.67 -0.45 10.78
CA TRP A 130 3.37 -0.77 11.37
C TRP A 130 3.27 -0.37 12.83
N ASP A 131 4.01 -1.06 13.76
CA ASP A 131 3.92 -0.85 15.21
C ASP A 131 4.51 0.48 15.68
#